data_e2276f72298143f59048dff4785597d7
#
_entry.id   e2276f72298143f59048dff4785597d7
#
_cell.length_a   1.000
_cell.length_b   1.000
_cell.length_c   1.000
_cell.angle_alpha   90.00
_cell.angle_beta   90.00
_cell.angle_gamma   90.00
#
_symmetry.space_group_name_H-M   'P 1'
#
loop_
_entity.id
_entity.type
_entity.pdbx_description
1 polymer ?
#
loop_
_entity_poly.entity_id
_entity_poly.type
_entity_poly.pdbx_seq_one_letter_code
_entity_poly.pdbx_strand_id
1 'polypeptide(L)'
;LPGIYNAIELAVSKAIDQEDFNHLEKPLIEFVNMEPRLYKPNVWLARALSDNDYEKSLILLKKAISISPSEADAYREILRIAQLNSNKKITNEYCNIFFKSQLGGNTDDADFRHLFGSNNLKKFAIKFISKENDKNFYYHSGIQLEQLLDYEFIPKKPLIIDGVNLYYNFLPGINIILKEIILYTKDNKKIISGNNLIITSSSSFIDDNEDQISIFSFKQGDEIIRISFRENKLFSKKIEKIQLKINFKKMKLTNNFYCN
;
A
#
# COMPACT_ATOMS: atom_id res chain seq x y z
N LEU A 1 -20.05 24.63 10.83
CA LEU A 1 -19.81 23.25 10.35
C LEU A 1 -18.34 22.92 10.06
N PRO A 2 -17.48 23.79 9.44
CA PRO A 2 -16.08 23.44 9.19
C PRO A 2 -15.27 23.07 10.45
N GLY A 3 -15.51 23.76 11.55
CA GLY A 3 -14.81 23.48 12.82
C GLY A 3 -15.14 22.10 13.41
N ILE A 4 -16.40 21.69 13.31
CA ILE A 4 -16.84 20.36 13.80
C ILE A 4 -16.24 19.26 12.92
N TYR A 5 -16.23 19.44 11.60
CA TYR A 5 -15.62 18.49 10.68
C TYR A 5 -14.12 18.26 10.99
N ASN A 6 -13.35 19.34 11.12
CA ASN A 6 -11.92 19.26 11.42
C ASN A 6 -11.63 18.59 12.78
N ALA A 7 -12.46 18.88 13.80
CA ALA A 7 -12.32 18.25 15.11
C ALA A 7 -12.58 16.75 15.06
N ILE A 8 -13.62 16.32 14.33
CA ILE A 8 -13.93 14.91 14.13
C ILE A 8 -12.83 14.22 13.29
N GLU A 9 -12.36 14.85 12.22
CA GLU A 9 -11.27 14.31 11.38
C GLU A 9 -10.00 14.07 12.20
N LEU A 10 -9.64 15.00 13.09
CA LEU A 10 -8.49 14.84 13.99
C LEU A 10 -8.71 13.69 14.99
N ALA A 11 -9.91 13.59 15.56
CA ALA A 11 -10.26 12.52 16.50
C ALA A 11 -10.21 11.14 15.80
N VAL A 12 -10.73 11.06 14.57
CA VAL A 12 -10.66 9.84 13.76
C VAL A 12 -9.22 9.47 13.41
N SER A 13 -8.37 10.44 13.04
CA SER A 13 -6.94 10.18 12.79
C SER A 13 -6.28 9.54 14.01
N LYS A 14 -6.53 10.07 15.18
CA LYS A 14 -6.04 9.49 16.44
C LYS A 14 -6.57 8.07 16.68
N ALA A 15 -7.86 7.85 16.45
CA ALA A 15 -8.49 6.54 16.62
C ALA A 15 -7.92 5.49 15.66
N ILE A 16 -7.56 5.90 14.44
CA ILE A 16 -6.86 5.04 13.47
C ILE A 16 -5.49 4.62 14.01
N ASP A 17 -4.72 5.55 14.53
CA ASP A 17 -3.38 5.29 15.09
C ASP A 17 -3.42 4.39 16.32
N GLN A 18 -4.51 4.47 17.11
CA GLN A 18 -4.70 3.72 18.33
C GLN A 18 -5.53 2.43 18.14
N GLU A 19 -6.07 2.21 16.94
CA GLU A 19 -7.00 1.12 16.62
C GLU A 19 -8.24 1.06 17.55
N ASP A 20 -8.65 2.21 18.12
CA ASP A 20 -9.77 2.33 19.04
C ASP A 20 -10.77 3.40 18.58
N PHE A 21 -11.93 2.94 18.12
CA PHE A 21 -13.06 3.78 17.66
C PHE A 21 -14.22 3.88 18.64
N ASN A 22 -14.19 3.18 19.77
CA ASN A 22 -15.34 3.04 20.66
C ASN A 22 -15.90 4.38 21.14
N HIS A 23 -15.03 5.36 21.41
CA HIS A 23 -15.43 6.69 21.87
C HIS A 23 -15.97 7.61 20.77
N LEU A 24 -15.83 7.23 19.50
CA LEU A 24 -16.24 8.04 18.35
C LEU A 24 -17.61 7.65 17.78
N GLU A 25 -18.18 6.52 18.16
CA GLU A 25 -19.45 6.04 17.59
C GLU A 25 -20.56 7.10 17.73
N LYS A 26 -20.82 7.57 18.95
CA LYS A 26 -21.89 8.55 19.22
C LYS A 26 -21.69 9.89 18.49
N PRO A 27 -20.52 10.55 18.58
CA PRO A 27 -20.25 11.78 17.80
C PRO A 27 -20.39 11.60 16.30
N LEU A 28 -19.98 10.44 15.76
CA LEU A 28 -20.08 10.15 14.32
C LEU A 28 -21.54 9.92 13.90
N ILE A 29 -22.36 9.26 14.72
CA ILE A 29 -23.80 9.11 14.45
C ILE A 29 -24.45 10.49 14.37
N GLU A 30 -24.21 11.37 15.34
CA GLU A 30 -24.76 12.72 15.36
C GLU A 30 -24.31 13.50 14.11
N PHE A 31 -23.05 13.39 13.75
CA PHE A 31 -22.50 14.10 12.58
C PHE A 31 -23.06 13.59 11.26
N VAL A 32 -23.17 12.28 11.06
CA VAL A 32 -23.77 11.68 9.87
C VAL A 32 -25.26 12.02 9.75
N ASN A 33 -25.98 12.15 10.87
CA ASN A 33 -27.39 12.59 10.86
C ASN A 33 -27.53 14.06 10.44
N MET A 34 -26.58 14.93 10.83
CA MET A 34 -26.58 16.34 10.40
C MET A 34 -26.17 16.49 8.92
N GLU A 35 -25.19 15.71 8.49
CA GLU A 35 -24.57 15.82 7.16
C GLU A 35 -24.50 14.45 6.44
N PRO A 36 -25.68 13.88 6.09
CA PRO A 36 -25.77 12.52 5.57
C PRO A 36 -25.17 12.33 4.16
N ARG A 37 -24.88 13.43 3.47
CA ARG A 37 -24.30 13.42 2.12
C ARG A 37 -22.79 13.55 2.08
N LEU A 38 -22.12 13.62 3.21
CA LEU A 38 -20.67 13.66 3.25
C LEU A 38 -20.09 12.24 3.16
N TYR A 39 -19.14 12.05 2.27
CA TYR A 39 -18.49 10.76 2.03
C TYR A 39 -17.73 10.24 3.27
N LYS A 40 -16.74 10.99 3.73
CA LYS A 40 -15.84 10.57 4.81
C LYS A 40 -16.56 10.22 6.12
N PRO A 41 -17.52 11.02 6.64
CA PRO A 41 -18.22 10.68 7.86
C PRO A 41 -18.98 9.35 7.81
N ASN A 42 -19.56 9.00 6.64
CA ASN A 42 -20.19 7.69 6.47
C ASN A 42 -19.16 6.55 6.54
N VAL A 43 -17.96 6.72 5.98
CA VAL A 43 -16.87 5.73 6.08
C VAL A 43 -16.36 5.61 7.53
N TRP A 44 -16.16 6.73 8.22
CA TRP A 44 -15.69 6.74 9.61
C TRP A 44 -16.68 6.08 10.58
N LEU A 45 -17.98 6.38 10.42
CA LEU A 45 -19.02 5.75 11.22
C LEU A 45 -19.10 4.24 10.94
N ALA A 46 -19.00 3.84 9.68
CA ALA A 46 -18.97 2.43 9.33
C ALA A 46 -17.81 1.69 10.00
N ARG A 47 -16.63 2.32 10.03
CA ARG A 47 -15.47 1.76 10.72
C ARG A 47 -15.68 1.65 12.23
N ALA A 48 -16.25 2.67 12.86
CA ALA A 48 -16.57 2.65 14.29
C ALA A 48 -17.59 1.57 14.67
N LEU A 49 -18.52 1.24 13.76
CA LEU A 49 -19.55 0.23 13.97
C LEU A 49 -19.13 -1.19 13.54
N SER A 50 -17.98 -1.34 12.86
CA SER A 50 -17.63 -2.59 12.19
C SER A 50 -17.59 -3.82 13.10
N ASP A 51 -17.21 -3.64 14.34
CA ASP A 51 -17.06 -4.74 15.31
C ASP A 51 -18.39 -5.06 16.03
N ASN A 52 -19.32 -4.09 16.08
CA ASN A 52 -20.57 -4.22 16.81
C ASN A 52 -21.79 -4.43 15.90
N ASP A 53 -21.78 -3.85 14.71
CA ASP A 53 -22.90 -3.85 13.75
C ASP A 53 -22.42 -3.91 12.31
N TYR A 54 -22.06 -5.11 11.89
CA TYR A 54 -21.55 -5.40 10.54
C TYR A 54 -22.51 -4.95 9.42
N GLU A 55 -23.81 -5.24 9.57
CA GLU A 55 -24.80 -4.91 8.53
C GLU A 55 -24.96 -3.41 8.34
N LYS A 56 -25.02 -2.66 9.44
CA LYS A 56 -25.12 -1.21 9.41
C LYS A 56 -23.85 -0.59 8.82
N SER A 57 -22.68 -1.14 9.13
CA SER A 57 -21.41 -0.75 8.53
C SER A 57 -21.44 -0.91 7.03
N LEU A 58 -21.90 -2.04 6.51
CA LEU A 58 -22.05 -2.27 5.06
C LEU A 58 -23.01 -1.26 4.40
N ILE A 59 -24.13 -0.96 5.04
CA ILE A 59 -25.10 0.03 4.51
C ILE A 59 -24.46 1.41 4.39
N LEU A 60 -23.71 1.85 5.41
CA LEU A 60 -23.01 3.14 5.41
C LEU A 60 -21.93 3.21 4.33
N LEU A 61 -21.17 2.13 4.15
CA LEU A 61 -20.13 2.08 3.12
C LEU A 61 -20.71 2.06 1.71
N LYS A 62 -21.78 1.32 1.47
CA LYS A 62 -22.52 1.35 0.21
C LYS A 62 -23.06 2.76 -0.09
N LYS A 63 -23.56 3.44 0.93
CA LYS A 63 -24.00 4.84 0.83
C LYS A 63 -22.80 5.77 0.50
N ALA A 64 -21.66 5.61 1.17
CA ALA A 64 -20.46 6.38 0.86
C ALA A 64 -20.02 6.18 -0.60
N ILE A 65 -19.99 4.94 -1.09
CA ILE A 65 -19.69 4.63 -2.50
C ILE A 65 -20.68 5.32 -3.44
N SER A 66 -21.97 5.37 -3.12
CA SER A 66 -22.96 6.07 -3.95
C SER A 66 -22.77 7.59 -3.98
N ILE A 67 -22.18 8.17 -2.92
CA ILE A 67 -21.84 9.59 -2.83
C ILE A 67 -20.62 9.92 -3.67
N SER A 68 -19.57 9.11 -3.55
CA SER A 68 -18.29 9.30 -4.28
C SER A 68 -17.71 7.96 -4.74
N PRO A 69 -18.12 7.47 -5.93
CA PRO A 69 -17.72 6.17 -6.44
C PRO A 69 -16.23 6.03 -6.76
N SER A 70 -15.53 7.14 -6.96
CA SER A 70 -14.09 7.17 -7.27
C SER A 70 -13.17 7.08 -6.04
N GLU A 71 -13.74 7.27 -4.84
CA GLU A 71 -12.95 7.26 -3.61
C GLU A 71 -12.70 5.83 -3.10
N ALA A 72 -11.44 5.53 -2.82
CA ALA A 72 -10.99 4.18 -2.47
C ALA A 72 -11.32 3.74 -1.05
N ASP A 73 -11.52 4.68 -0.11
CA ASP A 73 -11.58 4.37 1.32
C ASP A 73 -12.77 3.47 1.69
N ALA A 74 -13.95 3.72 1.09
CA ALA A 74 -15.13 2.91 1.36
C ALA A 74 -14.98 1.48 0.83
N TYR A 75 -14.37 1.29 -0.35
CA TYR A 75 -14.14 -0.04 -0.89
C TYR A 75 -13.16 -0.83 -0.04
N ARG A 76 -12.06 -0.19 0.39
CA ARG A 76 -11.07 -0.84 1.27
C ARG A 76 -11.70 -1.25 2.59
N GLU A 77 -12.54 -0.40 3.16
CA GLU A 77 -13.20 -0.70 4.41
C GLU A 77 -14.23 -1.83 4.25
N ILE A 78 -15.00 -1.88 3.16
CA ILE A 78 -15.87 -3.04 2.85
C ILE A 78 -15.06 -4.32 2.76
N LEU A 79 -13.94 -4.31 2.05
CA LEU A 79 -13.09 -5.49 1.90
C LEU A 79 -12.52 -5.94 3.25
N ARG A 80 -12.05 -4.99 4.08
CA ARG A 80 -11.55 -5.27 5.42
C ARG A 80 -12.60 -5.96 6.29
N ILE A 81 -13.79 -5.36 6.41
CA ILE A 81 -14.84 -5.91 7.28
C ILE A 81 -15.44 -7.21 6.72
N ALA A 82 -15.51 -7.36 5.40
CA ALA A 82 -15.97 -8.61 4.77
C ALA A 82 -14.99 -9.75 5.01
N GLN A 83 -13.69 -9.49 4.97
CA GLN A 83 -12.66 -10.48 5.29
C GLN A 83 -12.71 -10.88 6.77
N LEU A 84 -12.82 -9.93 7.69
CA LEU A 84 -12.97 -10.21 9.13
C LEU A 84 -14.18 -11.09 9.42
N ASN A 85 -15.28 -10.91 8.68
CA ASN A 85 -16.50 -11.70 8.82
C ASN A 85 -16.57 -12.92 7.90
N SER A 86 -15.45 -13.27 7.21
CA SER A 86 -15.37 -14.39 6.28
C SER A 86 -16.45 -14.37 5.17
N ASN A 87 -16.93 -13.17 4.81
CA ASN A 87 -17.97 -12.99 3.81
C ASN A 87 -17.40 -12.95 2.38
N LYS A 88 -17.10 -14.13 1.83
CA LYS A 88 -16.52 -14.28 0.49
C LYS A 88 -17.36 -13.62 -0.60
N LYS A 89 -18.69 -13.63 -0.49
CA LYS A 89 -19.57 -13.03 -1.50
C LYS A 89 -19.36 -11.53 -1.60
N ILE A 90 -19.37 -10.81 -0.48
CA ILE A 90 -19.14 -9.38 -0.43
C ILE A 90 -17.69 -9.06 -0.84
N THR A 91 -16.72 -9.84 -0.38
CA THR A 91 -15.32 -9.67 -0.78
C THR A 91 -15.19 -9.73 -2.31
N ASN A 92 -15.71 -10.77 -2.96
CA ASN A 92 -15.61 -10.93 -4.41
C ASN A 92 -16.36 -9.83 -5.19
N GLU A 93 -17.57 -9.45 -4.73
CA GLU A 93 -18.35 -8.40 -5.35
C GLU A 93 -17.61 -7.06 -5.34
N TYR A 94 -17.19 -6.61 -4.15
CA TYR A 94 -16.57 -5.28 -3.99
C TYR A 94 -15.13 -5.21 -4.44
N CYS A 95 -14.40 -6.30 -4.42
CA CYS A 95 -13.09 -6.40 -5.03
C CYS A 95 -13.16 -6.09 -6.53
N ASN A 96 -14.06 -6.73 -7.25
CA ASN A 96 -14.26 -6.48 -8.68
C ASN A 96 -14.70 -5.04 -8.97
N ILE A 97 -15.64 -4.50 -8.18
CA ILE A 97 -16.11 -3.12 -8.35
C ILE A 97 -14.97 -2.14 -8.06
N PHE A 98 -14.21 -2.37 -7.00
CA PHE A 98 -13.08 -1.54 -6.62
C PHE A 98 -12.02 -1.47 -7.73
N PHE A 99 -11.61 -2.60 -8.27
CA PHE A 99 -10.66 -2.63 -9.37
C PHE A 99 -11.17 -1.87 -10.60
N LYS A 100 -12.41 -2.06 -10.99
CA LYS A 100 -13.02 -1.35 -12.11
C LYS A 100 -13.06 0.16 -11.88
N SER A 101 -13.42 0.62 -10.67
CA SER A 101 -13.53 2.03 -10.34
C SER A 101 -12.18 2.74 -10.26
N GLN A 102 -11.16 2.07 -9.70
CA GLN A 102 -9.84 2.66 -9.51
C GLN A 102 -8.98 2.63 -10.78
N LEU A 103 -9.22 1.68 -11.66
CA LEU A 103 -8.47 1.50 -12.91
C LEU A 103 -9.19 2.08 -14.14
N GLY A 104 -10.28 2.83 -13.94
CA GLY A 104 -11.02 3.46 -15.03
C GLY A 104 -11.81 2.49 -15.92
N GLY A 105 -12.03 1.27 -15.46
CA GLY A 105 -12.88 0.28 -16.16
C GLY A 105 -12.31 -0.29 -17.46
N ASN A 106 -11.31 0.33 -18.04
CA ASN A 106 -10.62 -0.11 -19.26
C ASN A 106 -9.12 -0.18 -18.99
N THR A 107 -8.59 -1.38 -18.93
CA THR A 107 -7.13 -1.62 -18.86
C THR A 107 -6.49 -1.60 -20.24
N ASP A 108 -7.11 -0.89 -21.20
CA ASP A 108 -6.50 -0.71 -22.50
C ASP A 108 -5.18 0.05 -22.38
N ASP A 109 -4.21 -0.38 -23.16
CA ASP A 109 -2.83 0.14 -23.17
C ASP A 109 -2.72 1.68 -23.30
N ALA A 110 -3.78 2.34 -23.77
CA ALA A 110 -3.85 3.79 -23.92
C ALA A 110 -3.95 4.51 -22.57
N ASP A 111 -4.81 4.03 -21.67
CA ASP A 111 -5.02 4.65 -20.35
C ASP A 111 -3.82 4.42 -19.44
N PHE A 112 -3.23 3.24 -19.52
CA PHE A 112 -1.95 2.99 -18.87
C PHE A 112 -0.84 3.90 -19.40
N ARG A 113 -0.74 4.10 -20.71
CA ARG A 113 0.25 5.01 -21.31
C ARG A 113 0.04 6.45 -20.86
N HIS A 114 -1.18 6.90 -20.67
CA HIS A 114 -1.46 8.26 -20.18
C HIS A 114 -1.07 8.42 -18.70
N LEU A 115 -1.41 7.46 -17.86
CA LEU A 115 -0.99 7.42 -16.46
C LEU A 115 0.54 7.31 -16.32
N PHE A 116 1.19 6.52 -17.16
CA PHE A 116 2.65 6.31 -17.17
C PHE A 116 3.42 7.40 -17.94
N GLY A 117 2.77 8.12 -18.81
CA GLY A 117 3.35 9.30 -19.47
C GLY A 117 3.48 10.51 -18.53
N SER A 118 2.81 10.49 -17.39
CA SER A 118 2.99 11.52 -16.37
C SER A 118 4.39 11.39 -15.73
N ASN A 119 5.02 12.53 -15.47
CA ASN A 119 6.40 12.59 -14.93
C ASN A 119 6.61 11.90 -13.59
N ASN A 120 5.54 11.45 -12.93
CA ASN A 120 5.55 10.89 -11.58
C ASN A 120 6.06 9.45 -11.49
N LEU A 121 6.05 8.70 -12.60
CA LEU A 121 6.51 7.30 -12.63
C LEU A 121 7.97 7.10 -13.00
N LYS A 122 8.68 8.18 -13.29
CA LYS A 122 10.07 8.07 -13.76
C LYS A 122 11.08 7.84 -12.63
N LYS A 123 10.65 7.95 -11.36
CA LYS A 123 11.59 7.91 -10.23
C LYS A 123 11.02 7.08 -9.09
N PHE A 124 11.83 6.22 -8.55
CA PHE A 124 11.63 5.68 -7.22
C PHE A 124 12.89 5.87 -6.39
N ALA A 125 12.75 5.81 -5.07
CA ALA A 125 13.84 6.03 -4.16
C ALA A 125 13.90 4.95 -3.11
N ILE A 126 15.08 4.71 -2.59
CA ILE A 126 15.26 3.94 -1.36
C ILE A 126 15.90 4.80 -0.27
N LYS A 127 15.64 4.39 0.97
CA LYS A 127 16.37 4.85 2.14
C LYS A 127 16.86 3.64 2.90
N PHE A 128 18.13 3.61 3.25
CA PHE A 128 18.70 2.51 4.01
C PHE A 128 18.20 2.53 5.47
N ILE A 129 17.78 1.37 5.97
CA ILE A 129 17.53 1.15 7.39
C ILE A 129 18.88 0.74 7.99
N SER A 130 19.52 1.67 8.70
CA SER A 130 20.86 1.45 9.22
C SER A 130 20.98 1.97 10.65
N LYS A 131 21.83 1.32 11.45
CA LYS A 131 22.17 1.77 12.79
C LYS A 131 22.94 3.11 12.80
N GLU A 132 23.58 3.44 11.70
CA GLU A 132 24.31 4.69 11.51
C GLU A 132 23.39 5.86 11.16
N ASN A 133 22.07 5.67 11.17
CA ASN A 133 21.02 6.67 10.94
C ASN A 133 21.22 7.47 9.64
N ASP A 134 21.45 6.76 8.54
CA ASP A 134 21.53 7.40 7.22
C ASP A 134 20.19 8.05 6.85
N LYS A 135 20.18 9.36 6.70
CA LYS A 135 18.98 10.14 6.36
C LYS A 135 18.83 10.37 4.86
N ASN A 136 19.77 9.90 4.03
CA ASN A 136 19.76 10.18 2.61
C ASN A 136 18.73 9.34 1.87
N PHE A 137 18.14 9.95 0.85
CA PHE A 137 17.36 9.26 -0.17
C PHE A 137 18.24 9.01 -1.38
N TYR A 138 18.14 7.80 -1.92
CA TYR A 138 18.85 7.37 -3.11
C TYR A 138 17.83 7.13 -4.21
N TYR A 139 17.90 7.94 -5.26
CA TYR A 139 16.92 7.96 -6.36
C TYR A 139 17.40 7.16 -7.53
N HIS A 140 16.48 6.46 -8.16
CA HIS A 140 16.69 5.84 -9.47
C HIS A 140 15.69 6.44 -10.47
N SER A 141 16.20 6.82 -11.66
CA SER A 141 15.37 7.24 -12.80
C SER A 141 15.29 6.10 -13.80
N GLY A 142 14.16 5.99 -14.52
CA GLY A 142 14.05 5.02 -15.60
C GLY A 142 13.39 3.70 -15.20
N ILE A 143 12.25 3.77 -14.52
CA ILE A 143 11.40 2.60 -14.32
C ILE A 143 10.88 2.14 -15.68
N GLN A 144 11.08 0.86 -15.99
CA GLN A 144 10.53 0.22 -17.18
C GLN A 144 9.54 -0.86 -16.76
N LEU A 145 8.37 -0.85 -17.39
CA LEU A 145 7.34 -1.82 -17.13
C LEU A 145 7.59 -3.13 -17.85
N GLU A 146 7.07 -4.22 -17.28
CA GLU A 146 7.08 -5.56 -17.85
C GLU A 146 8.47 -6.15 -18.05
N GLN A 147 9.50 -5.52 -17.46
CA GLN A 147 10.87 -5.98 -17.53
C GLN A 147 11.45 -6.20 -16.14
N LEU A 148 12.15 -7.31 -15.97
CA LEU A 148 12.95 -7.58 -14.78
C LEU A 148 14.27 -6.84 -14.89
N LEU A 149 14.46 -5.82 -14.06
CA LEU A 149 15.66 -4.99 -14.10
C LEU A 149 16.36 -4.98 -12.74
N ASP A 150 17.64 -4.72 -12.82
CA ASP A 150 18.50 -4.51 -11.68
C ASP A 150 18.62 -3.01 -11.38
N TYR A 151 18.14 -2.61 -10.21
CA TYR A 151 18.20 -1.23 -9.74
C TYR A 151 19.28 -1.08 -8.70
N GLU A 152 20.32 -0.34 -9.01
CA GLU A 152 21.50 -0.19 -8.17
C GLU A 152 21.47 1.10 -7.37
N PHE A 153 21.85 1.00 -6.09
CA PHE A 153 21.95 2.12 -5.17
C PHE A 153 23.26 2.04 -4.40
N ILE A 154 24.01 3.13 -4.44
CA ILE A 154 25.32 3.24 -3.80
C ILE A 154 25.22 4.25 -2.65
N PRO A 155 25.38 3.84 -1.38
CA PRO A 155 25.38 4.76 -0.27
C PRO A 155 26.61 5.70 -0.36
N LYS A 156 26.47 6.93 0.14
CA LYS A 156 27.57 7.91 0.17
C LYS A 156 28.82 7.40 0.89
N LYS A 157 28.62 6.51 1.84
CA LYS A 157 29.69 5.78 2.54
C LYS A 157 29.20 4.37 2.82
N PRO A 158 30.08 3.38 2.93
CA PRO A 158 29.68 2.02 3.31
C PRO A 158 28.95 1.98 4.64
N LEU A 159 27.79 1.31 4.68
CA LEU A 159 26.85 1.27 5.82
C LEU A 159 26.58 -0.16 6.27
N ILE A 160 26.35 -0.33 7.57
CA ILE A 160 25.73 -1.56 8.09
C ILE A 160 24.23 -1.36 8.02
N ILE A 161 23.52 -2.19 7.25
CA ILE A 161 22.09 -2.04 6.98
C ILE A 161 21.29 -3.23 7.49
N ASP A 162 20.11 -2.95 8.04
CA ASP A 162 19.14 -3.95 8.49
C ASP A 162 18.00 -4.14 7.46
N GLY A 163 17.96 -3.28 6.45
CA GLY A 163 16.93 -3.30 5.41
C GLY A 163 16.90 -2.03 4.58
N VAL A 164 15.83 -1.87 3.82
CA VAL A 164 15.57 -0.68 3.00
C VAL A 164 14.11 -0.28 3.09
N ASN A 165 13.84 1.01 3.07
CA ASN A 165 12.52 1.55 2.77
C ASN A 165 12.48 1.91 1.29
N LEU A 166 11.52 1.35 0.57
CA LEU A 166 11.25 1.69 -0.83
C LEU A 166 10.16 2.76 -0.86
N TYR A 167 10.49 3.88 -1.47
CA TYR A 167 9.59 5.00 -1.69
C TYR A 167 9.22 5.04 -3.16
N TYR A 168 7.95 4.88 -3.42
CA TYR A 168 7.42 4.84 -4.75
C TYR A 168 6.07 5.56 -4.80
N ASN A 169 5.88 6.38 -5.82
CA ASN A 169 4.56 6.98 -6.04
C ASN A 169 3.67 5.95 -6.72
N PHE A 170 2.87 5.28 -5.91
CA PHE A 170 2.06 4.16 -6.34
C PHE A 170 0.92 4.61 -7.23
N LEU A 171 0.82 3.93 -8.37
CA LEU A 171 -0.41 3.93 -9.18
C LEU A 171 -1.17 2.63 -8.92
N PRO A 172 -2.50 2.71 -8.76
CA PRO A 172 -3.33 1.51 -8.75
C PRO A 172 -3.11 0.71 -10.03
N GLY A 173 -3.04 -0.60 -9.90
CA GLY A 173 -2.85 -1.49 -11.04
C GLY A 173 -1.39 -1.77 -11.44
N ILE A 174 -0.43 -1.42 -10.57
CA ILE A 174 0.94 -1.89 -10.69
C ILE A 174 1.25 -2.90 -9.60
N ASN A 175 1.83 -3.99 -10.02
CA ASN A 175 2.44 -4.98 -9.16
C ASN A 175 3.96 -4.81 -9.17
N ILE A 176 4.55 -4.66 -8.00
CA ILE A 176 6.00 -4.66 -7.82
C ILE A 176 6.41 -6.08 -7.46
N ILE A 177 7.10 -6.75 -8.36
CA ILE A 177 7.64 -8.09 -8.11
C ILE A 177 9.10 -7.95 -7.73
N LEU A 178 9.40 -8.13 -6.45
CA LEU A 178 10.76 -8.19 -5.91
C LEU A 178 11.23 -9.63 -5.95
N LYS A 179 12.24 -9.92 -6.75
CA LYS A 179 12.83 -11.26 -6.85
C LYS A 179 13.94 -11.47 -5.85
N GLU A 180 14.88 -10.55 -5.81
CA GLU A 180 16.05 -10.67 -4.94
C GLU A 180 16.65 -9.30 -4.61
N ILE A 181 17.35 -9.25 -3.50
CA ILE A 181 18.19 -8.14 -3.08
C ILE A 181 19.62 -8.64 -3.03
N ILE A 182 20.52 -7.96 -3.70
CA ILE A 182 21.94 -8.30 -3.69
C ILE A 182 22.69 -7.22 -2.93
N LEU A 183 23.37 -7.62 -1.87
CA LEU A 183 24.23 -6.77 -1.06
C LEU A 183 25.68 -6.98 -1.45
N TYR A 184 26.37 -5.90 -1.75
CA TYR A 184 27.79 -5.91 -2.10
C TYR A 184 28.60 -5.32 -0.94
N THR A 185 29.56 -6.07 -0.48
CA THR A 185 30.62 -5.63 0.43
C THR A 185 31.92 -5.53 -0.35
N LYS A 186 32.99 -5.04 0.27
CA LYS A 186 34.30 -4.91 -0.37
C LYS A 186 34.78 -6.22 -1.02
N ASP A 187 34.53 -7.36 -0.36
CA ASP A 187 35.12 -8.65 -0.77
C ASP A 187 34.10 -9.66 -1.31
N ASN A 188 32.81 -9.45 -1.06
CA ASN A 188 31.79 -10.44 -1.33
C ASN A 188 30.45 -9.80 -1.78
N LYS A 189 29.62 -10.62 -2.43
CA LYS A 189 28.22 -10.34 -2.65
C LYS A 189 27.34 -11.35 -1.90
N LYS A 190 26.19 -10.91 -1.41
CA LYS A 190 25.18 -11.77 -0.81
C LYS A 190 23.84 -11.53 -1.46
N ILE A 191 23.16 -12.62 -1.81
CA ILE A 191 21.80 -12.61 -2.37
C ILE A 191 20.81 -12.93 -1.26
N ILE A 192 19.73 -12.15 -1.19
CA ILE A 192 18.64 -12.31 -0.22
C ILE A 192 17.34 -12.36 -1.02
N SER A 193 16.54 -13.39 -0.82
CA SER A 193 15.27 -13.56 -1.52
C SER A 193 14.21 -14.21 -0.61
N GLY A 194 12.95 -14.12 -0.99
CA GLY A 194 11.82 -14.82 -0.39
C GLY A 194 11.79 -14.77 1.13
N ASN A 195 11.77 -15.92 1.75
CA ASN A 195 11.63 -16.13 3.20
C ASN A 195 12.67 -15.41 4.09
N ASN A 196 13.76 -14.90 3.52
CA ASN A 196 14.75 -14.12 4.25
C ASN A 196 14.43 -12.62 4.32
N LEU A 197 13.32 -12.20 3.74
CA LEU A 197 12.81 -10.84 3.78
C LEU A 197 11.57 -10.75 4.68
N ILE A 198 11.43 -9.64 5.37
CA ILE A 198 10.19 -9.24 6.05
C ILE A 198 9.75 -7.95 5.38
N ILE A 199 8.58 -8.00 4.73
CA ILE A 199 8.05 -6.84 4.03
C ILE A 199 6.80 -6.36 4.77
N THR A 200 6.75 -5.08 5.05
CA THR A 200 5.60 -4.42 5.66
C THR A 200 5.22 -3.18 4.86
N SER A 201 3.93 -2.95 4.75
CA SER A 201 3.35 -1.78 4.09
C SER A 201 2.06 -1.38 4.81
N SER A 202 1.75 -0.10 4.81
CA SER A 202 0.53 0.43 5.44
C SER A 202 -0.72 0.23 4.59
N SER A 203 -0.57 0.05 3.28
CA SER A 203 -1.71 0.03 2.36
C SER A 203 -1.59 -0.93 1.18
N SER A 204 -0.43 -1.56 0.99
CA SER A 204 -0.25 -2.56 -0.07
C SER A 204 -0.52 -3.96 0.43
N PHE A 205 -1.11 -4.77 -0.43
CA PHE A 205 -1.20 -6.22 -0.21
C PHE A 205 0.14 -6.87 -0.58
N ILE A 206 0.58 -7.82 0.22
CA ILE A 206 1.85 -8.52 0.03
C ILE A 206 1.55 -10.00 -0.14
N ASP A 207 1.95 -10.57 -1.26
CA ASP A 207 1.92 -11.99 -1.54
C ASP A 207 3.36 -12.51 -1.55
N ASP A 208 3.68 -13.31 -0.54
CA ASP A 208 5.02 -13.85 -0.30
C ASP A 208 5.06 -15.30 -0.76
N ASN A 209 5.50 -15.50 -1.98
CA ASN A 209 5.79 -16.82 -2.52
C ASN A 209 7.29 -17.12 -2.36
N GLU A 210 7.65 -18.40 -2.26
CA GLU A 210 9.04 -18.86 -1.98
C GLU A 210 10.09 -18.24 -2.91
N ASP A 211 9.74 -17.99 -4.18
CA ASP A 211 10.69 -17.51 -5.20
C ASP A 211 10.63 -16.00 -5.44
N GLN A 212 9.56 -15.32 -5.03
CA GLN A 212 9.37 -13.90 -5.29
C GLN A 212 8.33 -13.28 -4.35
N ILE A 213 8.46 -12.00 -4.10
CA ILE A 213 7.49 -11.25 -3.32
C ILE A 213 6.76 -10.29 -4.23
N SER A 214 5.44 -10.38 -4.24
CA SER A 214 4.57 -9.53 -5.03
C SER A 214 3.92 -8.49 -4.12
N ILE A 215 4.06 -7.21 -4.47
CA ILE A 215 3.53 -6.08 -3.71
C ILE A 215 2.53 -5.35 -4.60
N PHE A 216 1.29 -5.32 -4.16
CA PHE A 216 0.19 -4.77 -4.92
C PHE A 216 -0.32 -3.50 -4.26
N SER A 217 -0.26 -2.38 -4.94
CA SER A 217 -0.82 -1.14 -4.44
C SER A 217 -2.24 -0.92 -4.94
N PHE A 218 -3.13 -0.63 -4.01
CA PHE A 218 -4.52 -0.24 -4.29
C PHE A 218 -4.74 1.26 -4.10
N LYS A 219 -3.71 1.99 -3.67
CA LYS A 219 -3.78 3.41 -3.39
C LYS A 219 -2.95 4.18 -4.39
N GLN A 220 -3.49 5.28 -4.88
CA GLN A 220 -2.69 6.28 -5.56
C GLN A 220 -1.99 7.16 -4.53
N GLY A 221 -0.72 7.42 -4.71
CA GLY A 221 0.05 8.31 -3.88
C GLY A 221 1.33 7.70 -3.33
N ASP A 222 1.97 8.45 -2.44
CA ASP A 222 3.22 8.04 -1.83
C ASP A 222 2.98 6.98 -0.77
N GLU A 223 3.69 5.89 -0.88
CA GLU A 223 3.70 4.81 0.08
C GLU A 223 5.13 4.41 0.42
N ILE A 224 5.31 3.91 1.63
CA ILE A 224 6.58 3.38 2.10
C ILE A 224 6.43 1.89 2.26
N ILE A 225 7.20 1.13 1.47
CA ILE A 225 7.36 -0.30 1.66
C ILE A 225 8.63 -0.53 2.44
N ARG A 226 8.51 -1.08 3.63
CA ARG A 226 9.65 -1.44 4.44
C ARG A 226 10.05 -2.88 4.17
N ILE A 227 11.30 -3.08 3.76
CA ILE A 227 11.91 -4.38 3.51
C ILE A 227 13.01 -4.58 4.54
N SER A 228 12.81 -5.48 5.48
CA SER A 228 13.78 -5.82 6.52
C SER A 228 14.35 -7.22 6.29
N PHE A 229 15.58 -7.45 6.73
CA PHE A 229 16.25 -8.73 6.57
C PHE A 229 16.07 -9.57 7.84
N ARG A 230 15.67 -10.86 7.70
CA ARG A 230 15.43 -11.77 8.86
C ARG A 230 16.70 -12.14 9.62
N GLU A 231 17.80 -12.33 8.94
CA GLU A 231 19.03 -12.80 9.57
C GLU A 231 19.95 -11.65 9.97
N ASN A 232 19.93 -11.28 11.24
CA ASN A 232 20.80 -10.23 11.81
C ASN A 232 22.29 -10.58 11.79
N LYS A 233 22.69 -11.86 11.67
CA LYS A 233 24.11 -12.30 11.75
C LYS A 233 24.95 -11.95 10.52
N LEU A 234 24.31 -11.61 9.39
CA LEU A 234 25.01 -11.35 8.12
C LEU A 234 25.44 -9.90 7.93
N PHE A 235 24.93 -9.01 8.78
CA PHE A 235 25.01 -7.58 8.58
C PHE A 235 26.02 -6.87 9.49
N SER A 236 27.06 -7.57 9.93
CA SER A 236 28.23 -6.95 10.57
C SER A 236 29.17 -6.27 9.57
N LYS A 237 29.01 -6.56 8.27
CA LYS A 237 29.86 -5.99 7.21
C LYS A 237 29.22 -4.74 6.63
N LYS A 238 30.06 -3.79 6.27
CA LYS A 238 29.64 -2.57 5.60
C LYS A 238 29.27 -2.85 4.14
N ILE A 239 28.08 -2.42 3.74
CA ILE A 239 27.56 -2.55 2.39
C ILE A 239 27.99 -1.33 1.59
N GLU A 240 28.60 -1.56 0.43
CA GLU A 240 29.06 -0.54 -0.51
C GLU A 240 28.03 -0.28 -1.62
N LYS A 241 27.23 -1.29 -1.96
CA LYS A 241 26.17 -1.20 -2.97
C LYS A 241 25.05 -2.15 -2.63
N ILE A 242 23.82 -1.74 -2.92
CA ILE A 242 22.64 -2.61 -2.95
C ILE A 242 22.07 -2.64 -4.38
N GLN A 243 21.63 -3.79 -4.80
CA GLN A 243 20.97 -4.01 -6.06
C GLN A 243 19.63 -4.69 -5.78
N LEU A 244 18.55 -4.07 -6.26
CA LEU A 244 17.20 -4.61 -6.17
C LEU A 244 16.79 -5.15 -7.53
N LYS A 245 16.46 -6.42 -7.61
CA LYS A 245 15.96 -7.03 -8.84
C LYS A 245 14.45 -6.99 -8.82
N ILE A 246 13.89 -6.04 -9.54
CA ILE A 246 12.48 -5.70 -9.52
C ILE A 246 11.89 -5.77 -10.93
N ASN A 247 10.65 -6.28 -11.00
CA ASN A 247 9.81 -6.14 -12.17
C ASN A 247 8.56 -5.35 -11.78
N PHE A 248 8.32 -4.23 -12.45
CA PHE A 248 7.09 -3.47 -12.36
C PHE A 248 6.12 -3.98 -13.42
N LYS A 249 5.11 -4.73 -13.02
CA LYS A 249 4.13 -5.31 -13.94
C LYS A 249 2.79 -4.60 -13.88
N LYS A 250 2.14 -4.50 -15.03
CA LYS A 250 0.71 -4.20 -15.07
C LYS A 250 -0.04 -5.35 -14.44
N MET A 251 -0.99 -5.03 -13.56
CA MET A 251 -1.91 -6.02 -13.05
C MET A 251 -2.85 -6.41 -14.20
N LYS A 252 -2.77 -7.65 -14.63
CA LYS A 252 -3.86 -8.22 -15.40
C LYS A 252 -5.03 -8.39 -14.42
N LEU A 253 -6.12 -7.68 -14.65
CA LEU A 253 -7.38 -7.85 -13.93
C LEU A 253 -8.02 -9.20 -14.28
N THR A 254 -7.33 -10.28 -14.03
CA THR A 254 -7.94 -11.60 -14.01
C THR A 254 -8.58 -11.76 -12.64
N ASN A 255 -9.87 -11.87 -12.63
CA ASN A 255 -10.82 -11.86 -11.52
C ASN A 255 -10.48 -12.73 -10.29
N ASN A 256 -9.43 -13.51 -10.30
CA ASN A 256 -9.23 -14.59 -9.33
C ASN A 256 -8.11 -14.37 -8.33
N PHE A 257 -7.29 -13.33 -8.48
CA PHE A 257 -6.07 -13.23 -7.66
C PHE A 257 -6.26 -12.47 -6.34
N TYR A 258 -7.19 -11.51 -6.31
CA TYR A 258 -7.34 -10.61 -5.14
C TYR A 258 -8.60 -10.84 -4.33
N CYS A 259 -9.48 -11.65 -4.86
CA CYS A 259 -10.82 -11.79 -4.32
C CYS A 259 -11.12 -13.21 -3.83
N ASN A 260 -10.12 -14.07 -3.79
CA ASN A 260 -10.17 -15.41 -3.19
C ASN A 260 -9.54 -15.37 -1.77
#